data_673223a94d59cc27b493c99babbbbb42
#
_entry.id   673223a94d59cc27b493c99babbbbb42
#
_cell.length_a   1.000
_cell.length_b   1.000
_cell.length_c   1.000
_cell.angle_alpha   90.00
_cell.angle_beta   90.00
_cell.angle_gamma   90.00
#
_symmetry.space_group_name_H-M   'P 1'
#
loop_
_entity.id
_entity.type
_entity.pdbx_description
1 polymer ?
#
loop_
_entity_poly.entity_id
_entity_poly.type
_entity_poly.pdbx_seq_one_letter_code
_entity_poly.pdbx_strand_id
1 'polypeptide(L)'
;MDAWWLNEQASLVGHAFAFAPLGVKMRIVRTLAGKECRFYYADYHRGSQKQECRLIARNPDGGRWHPSHCRTCPVPDILRQNACPHLALEAKVERSFLGLRERVAVFAVCTKHLVEVQAPVVGCGRCHEEIMQIINNA
;
A
#
# COMPACT_ATOMS: atom_id res chain seq x y z
N MET A 1 39.58 54.23 20.17
CA MET A 1 39.31 53.69 18.83
C MET A 1 39.31 52.19 18.96
N ASP A 2 38.33 51.72 19.53
CA ASP A 2 37.13 51.02 19.15
C ASP A 2 37.42 49.58 18.71
N ALA A 3 37.59 48.76 19.74
CA ALA A 3 37.68 47.31 19.66
C ALA A 3 36.26 46.72 19.64
N TRP A 4 35.63 46.63 18.46
CA TRP A 4 34.28 46.08 18.26
C TRP A 4 34.25 44.73 17.53
N TRP A 5 35.38 44.01 17.46
CA TRP A 5 35.48 42.82 16.61
C TRP A 5 35.81 41.51 17.34
N LEU A 6 35.60 41.42 18.64
CA LEU A 6 35.91 40.19 19.38
C LEU A 6 34.74 39.78 20.28
N ASN A 7 33.62 39.44 19.71
CA ASN A 7 32.67 38.60 20.48
C ASN A 7 31.54 38.00 19.64
N GLU A 8 31.87 37.25 18.59
CA GLU A 8 30.86 36.54 17.83
C GLU A 8 31.33 35.16 17.37
N GLN A 9 31.99 34.43 18.25
CA GLN A 9 32.33 33.03 18.01
C GLN A 9 32.07 32.17 19.25
N ALA A 10 30.87 32.21 19.77
CA ALA A 10 30.46 31.23 20.78
C ALA A 10 28.96 30.99 20.72
N SER A 11 28.48 30.37 19.67
CA SER A 11 27.12 29.75 19.66
C SER A 11 26.91 28.86 18.44
N LEU A 12 27.82 27.95 18.15
CA LEU A 12 27.59 26.83 17.27
C LEU A 12 27.54 25.53 18.10
N VAL A 13 26.76 25.54 19.15
CA VAL A 13 26.47 24.32 19.89
C VAL A 13 25.00 23.98 19.70
N GLY A 14 24.74 22.91 18.93
CA GLY A 14 23.63 22.07 19.16
C GLY A 14 22.29 22.49 18.59
N HIS A 15 22.15 22.73 17.31
CA HIS A 15 20.88 22.40 16.69
C HIS A 15 20.85 20.88 16.38
N ALA A 16 20.58 20.12 17.41
CA ALA A 16 20.06 18.80 17.26
C ALA A 16 18.77 18.94 16.45
N PHE A 17 18.84 18.69 15.15
CA PHE A 17 17.67 18.41 14.36
C PHE A 17 17.02 17.16 14.97
N ALA A 18 16.14 17.39 15.91
CA ALA A 18 15.16 16.39 16.28
C ALA A 18 14.37 16.09 15.03
N PHE A 19 14.77 15.09 14.29
CA PHE A 19 13.94 14.42 13.31
C PHE A 19 12.79 13.82 14.12
N ALA A 20 11.75 14.61 14.34
CA ALA A 20 10.48 14.07 14.74
C ALA A 20 10.08 13.10 13.61
N PRO A 21 9.87 11.81 13.90
CA PRO A 21 9.28 10.93 12.91
C PRO A 21 7.92 11.54 12.61
N LEU A 22 7.76 12.04 11.40
CA LEU A 22 6.45 12.33 10.85
C LEU A 22 5.72 10.99 10.87
N GLY A 23 5.09 10.70 11.97
CA GLY A 23 4.14 9.61 12.12
C GLY A 23 3.01 9.90 11.17
N VAL A 24 3.17 9.51 9.93
CA VAL A 24 2.07 9.39 8.99
C VAL A 24 1.14 8.37 9.60
N LYS A 25 0.19 8.86 10.36
CA LYS A 25 -0.90 8.06 10.89
C LYS A 25 -1.67 7.56 9.68
N MET A 26 -1.25 6.42 9.15
CA MET A 26 -1.99 5.75 8.09
C MET A 26 -3.40 5.51 8.62
N ARG A 27 -4.34 6.31 8.14
CA ARG A 27 -5.76 6.06 8.40
C ARG A 27 -6.10 4.73 7.74
N ILE A 28 -6.16 3.71 8.54
CA ILE A 28 -6.67 2.42 8.11
C ILE A 28 -8.15 2.61 7.83
N VAL A 29 -8.52 2.58 6.58
CA VAL A 29 -9.92 2.74 6.15
C VAL A 29 -10.52 1.36 6.00
N ARG A 30 -11.60 1.11 6.74
CA ARG A 30 -12.37 -0.14 6.62
C ARG A 30 -13.40 -0.01 5.51
N THR A 31 -13.48 -1.02 4.69
CA THR A 31 -14.53 -1.18 3.69
C THR A 31 -15.88 -1.42 4.36
N LEU A 32 -16.98 -1.23 3.64
CA LEU A 32 -18.32 -1.59 4.14
C LEU A 32 -18.44 -3.10 4.49
N ALA A 33 -17.56 -3.93 3.96
CA ALA A 33 -17.46 -5.35 4.31
C ALA A 33 -16.65 -5.61 5.60
N GLY A 34 -16.22 -4.56 6.31
CA GLY A 34 -15.45 -4.67 7.56
C GLY A 34 -13.97 -5.02 7.36
N LYS A 35 -13.47 -5.16 6.13
CA LYS A 35 -12.08 -5.47 5.83
C LYS A 35 -11.24 -4.20 5.73
N GLU A 36 -10.03 -4.22 6.24
CA GLU A 36 -9.08 -3.13 6.09
C GLU A 36 -8.40 -3.22 4.73
N CYS A 37 -8.47 -2.14 3.94
CA CYS A 37 -7.87 -2.10 2.62
C CYS A 37 -7.31 -0.71 2.32
N ARG A 38 -6.00 -0.63 2.05
CA ARG A 38 -5.34 0.65 1.73
C ARG A 38 -5.75 1.25 0.40
N PHE A 39 -6.38 0.47 -0.47
CA PHE A 39 -6.86 0.93 -1.77
C PHE A 39 -8.32 1.40 -1.75
N TYR A 40 -9.03 1.15 -0.68
CA TYR A 40 -10.38 1.66 -0.49
C TYR A 40 -10.32 3.12 -0.06
N TYR A 41 -11.06 3.96 -0.75
CA TYR A 41 -11.23 5.36 -0.42
C TYR A 41 -12.71 5.67 -0.22
N ALA A 42 -13.01 6.41 0.83
CA ALA A 42 -14.35 6.91 1.09
C ALA A 42 -14.27 8.37 1.54
N ASP A 43 -15.08 9.21 0.91
CA ASP A 43 -15.26 10.60 1.28
C ASP A 43 -16.72 10.83 1.66
N TYR A 44 -16.92 11.10 2.95
CA TYR A 44 -18.24 11.40 3.52
C TYR A 44 -18.39 12.88 3.92
N HIS A 45 -17.48 13.74 3.49
CA HIS A 45 -17.53 15.15 3.83
C HIS A 45 -18.62 15.88 3.04
N ARG A 46 -19.36 16.76 3.74
CA ARG A 46 -20.34 17.71 3.16
C ARG A 46 -21.41 17.04 2.28
N GLY A 47 -21.90 15.87 2.68
CA GLY A 47 -22.93 15.16 1.91
C GLY A 47 -22.43 14.42 0.68
N SER A 48 -21.12 14.44 0.41
CA SER A 48 -20.50 13.55 -0.57
C SER A 48 -20.43 12.14 0.00
N GLN A 49 -20.91 11.16 -0.76
CA GLN A 49 -20.79 9.74 -0.43
C GLN A 49 -19.94 9.02 -1.48
N LYS A 50 -18.82 9.65 -1.84
CA LYS A 50 -17.93 9.07 -2.83
C LYS A 50 -17.15 7.91 -2.23
N GLN A 51 -17.26 6.75 -2.86
CA GLN A 51 -16.49 5.56 -2.54
C GLN A 51 -15.82 5.05 -3.81
N GLU A 52 -14.57 4.65 -3.70
CA GLU A 52 -13.81 4.11 -4.83
C GLU A 52 -12.77 3.09 -4.39
N CYS A 53 -12.42 2.18 -5.27
CA CYS A 53 -11.25 1.33 -5.15
C CYS A 53 -10.14 1.92 -6.04
N ARG A 54 -9.11 2.50 -5.43
CA ARG A 54 -8.00 3.13 -6.15
C ARG A 54 -7.17 2.16 -6.96
N LEU A 55 -7.16 0.88 -6.59
CA LEU A 55 -6.47 -0.16 -7.34
C LEU A 55 -7.15 -0.41 -8.69
N ILE A 56 -8.48 -0.53 -8.68
CA ILE A 56 -9.27 -0.73 -9.91
C ILE A 56 -9.35 0.56 -10.73
N ALA A 57 -9.48 1.71 -10.06
CA ALA A 57 -9.57 3.01 -10.75
C ALA A 57 -8.29 3.38 -11.53
N ARG A 58 -7.13 2.83 -11.16
CA ARG A 58 -5.87 3.04 -11.87
C ARG A 58 -5.72 2.15 -13.10
N ASN A 59 -6.47 1.06 -13.17
CA ASN A 59 -6.43 0.14 -14.30
C ASN A 59 -7.42 0.60 -15.38
N PRO A 60 -6.96 0.94 -16.60
CA PRO A 60 -7.84 1.32 -17.71
C PRO A 60 -8.92 0.26 -18.01
N ASP A 61 -8.57 -1.01 -17.85
CA ASP A 61 -9.44 -2.16 -18.06
C ASP A 61 -10.10 -2.65 -16.77
N GLY A 62 -10.05 -1.85 -15.70
CA GLY A 62 -10.49 -2.21 -14.35
C GLY A 62 -11.98 -2.51 -14.22
N GLY A 63 -12.78 -2.01 -15.14
CA GLY A 63 -14.23 -2.17 -15.12
C GLY A 63 -14.92 -1.31 -14.05
N ARG A 64 -16.22 -1.49 -13.94
CA ARG A 64 -17.05 -0.72 -12.99
C ARG A 64 -16.99 -1.35 -11.61
N TRP A 65 -16.31 -0.69 -10.69
CA TRP A 65 -16.27 -1.13 -9.30
C TRP A 65 -17.54 -0.75 -8.53
N HIS A 66 -17.95 -1.60 -7.60
CA HIS A 66 -19.02 -1.36 -6.64
C HIS A 66 -18.61 -1.82 -5.24
N PRO A 67 -19.06 -1.17 -4.14
CA PRO A 67 -18.66 -1.54 -2.77
C PRO A 67 -18.90 -3.00 -2.38
N SER A 68 -19.90 -3.64 -2.98
CA SER A 68 -20.19 -5.06 -2.77
C SER A 68 -19.04 -5.99 -3.19
N HIS A 69 -18.21 -5.58 -4.14
CA HIS A 69 -17.05 -6.36 -4.58
C HIS A 69 -16.00 -6.56 -3.48
N CYS A 70 -15.97 -5.67 -2.49
CA CYS A 70 -15.06 -5.79 -1.36
C CYS A 70 -15.32 -7.03 -0.48
N ARG A 71 -16.50 -7.62 -0.52
CA ARG A 71 -16.83 -8.81 0.27
C ARG A 71 -15.98 -10.02 -0.12
N THR A 72 -15.76 -10.20 -1.41
CA THR A 72 -15.04 -11.35 -1.98
C THR A 72 -13.65 -10.97 -2.51
N CYS A 73 -13.26 -9.69 -2.40
CA CYS A 73 -11.98 -9.21 -2.88
C CYS A 73 -10.82 -9.85 -2.11
N PRO A 74 -9.82 -10.46 -2.78
CA PRO A 74 -8.68 -11.09 -2.12
C PRO A 74 -7.60 -10.11 -1.68
N VAL A 75 -7.63 -8.87 -2.17
CA VAL A 75 -6.56 -7.86 -1.92
C VAL A 75 -6.30 -7.62 -0.44
N PRO A 76 -7.31 -7.46 0.45
CA PRO A 76 -7.05 -7.26 1.87
C PRO A 76 -6.28 -8.42 2.51
N ASP A 77 -6.56 -9.65 2.11
CA ASP A 77 -5.89 -10.84 2.63
C ASP A 77 -4.46 -10.93 2.12
N ILE A 78 -4.22 -10.61 0.85
CA ILE A 78 -2.87 -10.53 0.25
C ILE A 78 -2.02 -9.49 1.00
N LEU A 79 -2.57 -8.31 1.25
CA LEU A 79 -1.87 -7.23 1.95
C LEU A 79 -1.54 -7.59 3.40
N ARG A 80 -2.43 -8.31 4.07
CA ARG A 80 -2.24 -8.74 5.45
C ARG A 80 -1.13 -9.78 5.57
N GLN A 81 -1.07 -10.73 4.64
CA GLN A 81 -0.01 -11.74 4.62
C GLN A 81 1.36 -11.14 4.32
N ASN A 82 1.42 -10.11 3.49
CA ASN A 82 2.66 -9.43 3.12
C ASN A 82 3.81 -10.40 2.78
N ALA A 83 3.48 -11.48 2.08
CA ALA A 83 4.41 -12.58 1.80
C ALA A 83 5.54 -12.19 0.83
N CYS A 84 5.37 -11.12 0.06
CA CYS A 84 6.39 -10.56 -0.81
C CYS A 84 6.42 -9.02 -0.64
N PRO A 85 7.52 -8.44 -0.11
CA PRO A 85 7.61 -6.99 0.14
C PRO A 85 7.66 -6.16 -1.16
N HIS A 86 7.99 -6.79 -2.28
CA HIS A 86 8.08 -6.15 -3.60
C HIS A 86 6.88 -6.49 -4.51
N LEU A 87 5.74 -6.81 -3.91
CA LEU A 87 4.54 -7.17 -4.66
C LEU A 87 3.82 -5.95 -5.19
N ALA A 88 3.71 -5.86 -6.52
CA ALA A 88 2.82 -4.94 -7.20
C ALA A 88 1.52 -5.66 -7.57
N LEU A 89 0.39 -5.01 -7.30
CA LEU A 89 -0.94 -5.54 -7.54
C LEU A 89 -1.65 -4.71 -8.61
N GLU A 90 -2.36 -5.39 -9.46
CA GLU A 90 -3.35 -4.83 -10.37
C GLU A 90 -4.68 -5.57 -10.20
N ALA A 91 -5.79 -4.88 -10.30
CA ALA A 91 -7.10 -5.49 -10.13
C ALA A 91 -8.09 -5.01 -11.18
N LYS A 92 -8.98 -5.90 -11.55
CA LYS A 92 -10.11 -5.62 -12.45
C LYS A 92 -11.36 -6.35 -12.00
N VAL A 93 -12.51 -5.82 -12.38
CA VAL A 93 -13.80 -6.48 -12.17
C VAL A 93 -14.07 -7.38 -13.37
N GLU A 94 -14.15 -8.68 -13.13
CA GLU A 94 -14.51 -9.67 -14.13
C GLU A 94 -15.93 -10.15 -13.92
N ARG A 95 -16.64 -10.36 -15.03
CA ARG A 95 -17.95 -11.00 -15.02
C ARG A 95 -17.80 -12.50 -15.28
N SER A 96 -18.52 -13.29 -14.51
CA SER A 96 -18.66 -14.72 -14.79
C SER A 96 -19.26 -14.94 -16.18
N PHE A 97 -18.98 -16.10 -16.79
CA PHE A 97 -19.43 -16.50 -18.12
C PHE A 97 -20.95 -16.28 -18.35
N LEU A 98 -21.76 -16.41 -17.32
CA LEU A 98 -23.22 -16.18 -17.39
C LEU A 98 -23.63 -14.74 -17.00
N GLY A 99 -22.69 -13.83 -16.75
CA GLY A 99 -22.97 -12.44 -16.35
C GLY A 99 -23.64 -12.26 -14.99
N LEU A 100 -23.89 -13.35 -14.25
CA LEU A 100 -24.65 -13.35 -13.00
C LEU A 100 -23.81 -12.98 -11.77
N ARG A 101 -22.49 -13.10 -11.85
CA ARG A 101 -21.59 -12.77 -10.75
C ARG A 101 -20.40 -11.97 -11.24
N GLU A 102 -20.15 -10.89 -10.55
CA GLU A 102 -18.93 -10.07 -10.71
C GLU A 102 -17.96 -10.41 -9.58
N ARG A 103 -16.68 -10.49 -9.91
CA ARG A 103 -15.60 -10.70 -8.94
C ARG A 103 -14.43 -9.81 -9.24
N VAL A 104 -13.62 -9.55 -8.23
CA VAL A 104 -12.35 -8.87 -8.41
C VAL A 104 -11.28 -9.90 -8.74
N ALA A 105 -10.77 -9.83 -9.95
CA ALA A 105 -9.58 -10.57 -10.36
C ALA A 105 -8.35 -9.74 -10.05
N VAL A 106 -7.33 -10.37 -9.48
CA VAL A 106 -6.08 -9.71 -9.06
C VAL A 106 -4.92 -10.35 -9.81
N PHE A 107 -4.13 -9.50 -10.43
CA PHE A 107 -2.85 -9.84 -11.03
C PHE A 107 -1.73 -9.30 -10.13
N ALA A 108 -0.69 -10.09 -9.93
CA ALA A 108 0.40 -9.75 -9.04
C ALA A 108 1.75 -10.02 -9.67
N VAL A 109 2.68 -9.09 -9.50
CA VAL A 109 4.06 -9.19 -10.00
C VAL A 109 5.02 -8.83 -8.87
N CYS A 110 6.07 -9.60 -8.72
CA CYS A 110 7.21 -9.21 -7.91
C CYS A 110 8.11 -8.26 -8.70
N THR A 111 8.16 -7.00 -8.28
CA THR A 111 8.94 -5.96 -8.98
C THR A 111 10.45 -6.13 -8.86
N LYS A 112 10.93 -6.85 -7.84
CA LYS A 112 12.36 -7.16 -7.65
C LYS A 112 12.84 -8.23 -8.62
N HIS A 113 12.08 -9.31 -8.76
CA HIS A 113 12.47 -10.46 -9.58
C HIS A 113 11.82 -10.46 -10.97
N LEU A 114 10.91 -9.48 -11.24
CA LEU A 114 10.17 -9.34 -12.49
C LEU A 114 9.43 -10.61 -12.91
N VAL A 115 8.82 -11.28 -11.93
CA VAL A 115 8.06 -12.51 -12.12
C VAL A 115 6.60 -12.33 -11.73
N GLU A 116 5.73 -12.93 -12.51
CA GLU A 116 4.31 -13.03 -12.15
C GLU A 116 4.13 -13.94 -10.93
N VAL A 117 3.31 -13.51 -9.99
CA VAL A 117 3.04 -14.24 -8.75
C VAL A 117 1.65 -14.85 -8.81
N GLN A 118 1.58 -16.14 -9.10
CA GLN A 118 0.32 -16.88 -9.25
C GLN A 118 -0.47 -16.99 -7.93
N ALA A 119 0.24 -17.07 -6.81
CA ALA A 119 -0.36 -17.12 -5.48
C ALA A 119 0.12 -15.93 -4.62
N PRO A 120 -0.49 -14.74 -4.75
CA PRO A 120 -0.02 -13.53 -4.08
C PRO A 120 -0.01 -13.64 -2.55
N VAL A 121 -0.86 -14.48 -1.97
CA VAL A 121 -0.91 -14.74 -0.53
C VAL A 121 0.36 -15.46 -0.05
N VAL A 122 0.95 -16.30 -0.89
CA VAL A 122 2.18 -17.05 -0.61
C VAL A 122 3.43 -16.24 -0.99
N GLY A 123 3.30 -15.33 -1.95
CA GLY A 123 4.38 -14.51 -2.47
C GLY A 123 5.14 -15.17 -3.63
N CYS A 124 6.25 -14.55 -4.04
CA CYS A 124 7.06 -15.01 -5.18
C CYS A 124 8.03 -16.16 -4.84
N GLY A 125 8.15 -16.53 -3.56
CA GLY A 125 9.12 -17.51 -3.07
C GLY A 125 10.55 -16.96 -3.00
N ARG A 126 11.07 -16.38 -4.07
CA ARG A 126 12.46 -15.89 -4.16
C ARG A 126 12.82 -14.83 -3.12
N CYS A 127 11.92 -13.87 -2.87
CA CYS A 127 12.13 -12.87 -1.82
C CYS A 127 12.23 -13.52 -0.44
N HIS A 128 11.47 -14.57 -0.19
CA HIS A 128 11.53 -15.30 1.07
C HIS A 128 12.85 -16.06 1.23
N GLU A 129 13.31 -16.76 0.19
CA GLU A 129 14.58 -17.47 0.17
C GLU A 129 15.76 -16.54 0.45
N GLU A 130 15.79 -15.36 -0.16
CA GLU A 130 16.82 -14.35 0.09
C GLU A 130 16.85 -13.87 1.54
N ILE A 131 15.69 -13.62 2.14
CA ILE A 131 15.57 -13.20 3.54
C ILE A 131 16.11 -14.31 4.45
N MET A 132 15.75 -15.57 4.18
CA MET A 132 16.24 -16.71 4.95
C MET A 132 17.76 -16.89 4.82
N GLN A 133 18.33 -16.66 3.64
CA GLN A 133 19.78 -16.70 3.45
C GLN A 133 20.51 -15.62 4.26
N ILE A 134 19.96 -14.41 4.32
CA ILE A 134 20.53 -13.31 5.12
C ILE A 134 20.51 -13.68 6.60
N ILE A 135 19.40 -14.22 7.10
CA ILE A 135 19.26 -14.62 8.51
C ILE A 135 20.23 -15.75 8.86
N ASN A 136 20.39 -16.74 7.98
CA ASN A 136 21.28 -17.88 8.23
C ASN A 136 22.78 -17.53 8.14
N ASN A 137 23.13 -16.44 7.46
CA ASN A 137 24.51 -15.97 7.31
C ASN A 137 24.89 -14.88 8.32
N ALA A 138 23.97 -14.43 9.14
CA ALA A 138 24.18 -13.43 10.18
C ALA A 138 24.53 -14.09 11.52
#